data_37bfb5d95fd21f19927a4c6a76c7fe83
#
_entry.id   37bfb5d95fd21f19927a4c6a76c7fe83
#
_cell.length_a   1.000
_cell.length_b   1.000
_cell.length_c   1.000
_cell.angle_alpha   90.00
_cell.angle_beta   90.00
_cell.angle_gamma   90.00
#
_symmetry.space_group_name_H-M   'P 1'
#
loop_
_entity.id
_entity.type
_entity.pdbx_description
1 polymer ?
#
loop_
_entity_poly.entity_id
_entity_poly.type
_entity_poly.pdbx_seq_one_letter_code
_entity_poly.pdbx_strand_id
1 'polypeptide(L)'
;MKILKFGFAFTLALFMTAALTAQAPMGVDYFLLGEHSKAKMFFEKELASNPEMANFYLGQIAYLEQNAQKAEEYYKKGLSANPNSTYNAIGMAKLQLKTDPKGGESALLAIAKKNKKDIDVTIAVGRAFMTAGMYKQAEKIHAEAKKAAGKNPAVYVLEGDLIFASNNMATEKAGEAGGKYEMATYFDENYPLGYLKTAQIYQKINAVLATQKLETLVEKNPNYTIAYGMLGRLYAQRGFYDRAIEAFKKYFDTGIYSTDDIEMYARVNYFSDLYDKARELVNNGLKNDPNHFVLNRYNMYISAKSKDANGLKDAEKFFSLRADTGYISLDYSMYAVILDNAQRYKEAFAQYDKAISMDPSNVDIYNDAISSARKRKDYTLAASYLNTQIEKKAELGRANDPDYADDIVDITALGYDYYSAGSSISKAPELAAEYMKDKSIIDMLAMADPSLSAAQLASNVEYFTKAYSLYYLQKADGMFDTLIARVPDSYTGHRYKALTQHAINDDTELGLAKPHYEKVAVILEKVDELTATNRRVLLEAYNYLGYYFYMKNDKDNTILYWGKVLEIDPQNANAKLVLDAMKNEGK
;
A
#
# COMPACT_ATOMS: atom_id res chain seq x y z
N MET A 1 -55.46 6.14 35.11
CA MET A 1 -54.04 5.69 35.03
C MET A 1 -53.91 4.29 34.41
N LYS A 2 -54.67 3.97 33.34
CA LYS A 2 -54.61 2.67 32.62
C LYS A 2 -54.54 2.81 31.08
N ILE A 3 -54.42 4.01 30.53
CA ILE A 3 -54.40 4.26 29.06
C ILE A 3 -52.98 4.47 28.51
N LEU A 4 -51.97 4.68 29.38
CA LEU A 4 -50.57 4.98 28.91
C LEU A 4 -49.68 3.74 28.71
N LYS A 5 -50.14 2.51 29.08
CA LYS A 5 -49.32 1.28 28.92
C LYS A 5 -49.56 0.53 27.60
N PHE A 6 -50.60 0.84 26.84
CA PHE A 6 -50.86 0.20 25.55
C PHE A 6 -50.21 0.88 24.36
N GLY A 7 -49.87 2.16 24.46
CA GLY A 7 -49.20 2.92 23.37
C GLY A 7 -47.73 2.57 23.17
N PHE A 8 -47.03 2.16 24.23
CA PHE A 8 -45.56 1.91 24.13
C PHE A 8 -45.22 0.52 23.56
N ALA A 9 -46.12 -0.47 23.74
CA ALA A 9 -45.94 -1.81 23.17
C ALA A 9 -46.24 -1.85 21.65
N PHE A 10 -47.14 -0.99 21.16
CA PHE A 10 -47.49 -0.94 19.74
C PHE A 10 -46.45 -0.19 18.89
N THR A 11 -45.80 0.83 19.43
CA THR A 11 -44.71 1.54 18.74
C THR A 11 -43.42 0.73 18.69
N LEU A 12 -43.14 -0.09 19.74
CA LEU A 12 -41.95 -0.98 19.70
C LEU A 12 -42.11 -2.16 18.74
N ALA A 13 -43.36 -2.70 18.60
CA ALA A 13 -43.66 -3.74 17.63
C ALA A 13 -43.60 -3.22 16.17
N LEU A 14 -44.02 -1.97 15.91
CA LEU A 14 -43.93 -1.36 14.58
C LEU A 14 -42.48 -1.06 14.18
N PHE A 15 -41.63 -0.65 15.12
CA PHE A 15 -40.19 -0.44 14.84
C PHE A 15 -39.43 -1.76 14.63
N MET A 16 -39.77 -2.83 15.33
CA MET A 16 -39.18 -4.15 15.09
C MET A 16 -39.63 -4.76 13.75
N THR A 17 -40.89 -4.57 13.35
CA THR A 17 -41.38 -5.07 12.05
C THR A 17 -40.83 -4.29 10.87
N ALA A 18 -40.60 -2.95 10.99
CA ALA A 18 -39.98 -2.16 9.95
C ALA A 18 -38.47 -2.51 9.77
N ALA A 19 -37.76 -2.85 10.86
CA ALA A 19 -36.36 -3.30 10.78
C ALA A 19 -36.22 -4.69 10.16
N LEU A 20 -37.18 -5.61 10.46
CA LEU A 20 -37.19 -6.96 9.87
C LEU A 20 -37.58 -6.97 8.38
N THR A 21 -38.46 -6.06 7.94
CA THR A 21 -38.85 -5.95 6.53
C THR A 21 -37.78 -5.25 5.66
N ALA A 22 -36.90 -4.45 6.24
CA ALA A 22 -35.80 -3.81 5.50
C ALA A 22 -34.59 -4.74 5.27
N GLN A 23 -34.48 -5.85 6.03
CA GLN A 23 -33.34 -6.79 5.89
C GLN A 23 -33.58 -7.90 4.86
N ALA A 24 -34.84 -8.29 4.61
CA ALA A 24 -35.19 -9.37 3.66
C ALA A 24 -34.67 -9.12 2.22
N PRO A 25 -34.64 -7.88 1.66
CA PRO A 25 -34.08 -7.61 0.34
C PRO A 25 -32.59 -7.89 0.23
N MET A 26 -31.78 -7.68 1.28
CA MET A 26 -30.31 -7.73 1.19
C MET A 26 -29.79 -9.14 0.85
N GLY A 27 -30.34 -10.20 1.41
CA GLY A 27 -29.92 -11.57 1.08
C GLY A 27 -30.20 -11.92 -0.38
N VAL A 28 -31.33 -11.44 -0.90
CA VAL A 28 -31.71 -11.59 -2.31
C VAL A 28 -30.76 -10.81 -3.21
N ASP A 29 -30.41 -9.58 -2.83
CA ASP A 29 -29.50 -8.76 -3.61
C ASP A 29 -28.08 -9.33 -3.63
N TYR A 30 -27.57 -9.84 -2.51
CA TYR A 30 -26.30 -10.59 -2.51
C TYR A 30 -26.35 -11.77 -3.47
N PHE A 31 -27.43 -12.55 -3.46
CA PHE A 31 -27.61 -13.67 -4.37
C PHE A 31 -27.62 -13.22 -5.84
N LEU A 32 -28.40 -12.19 -6.17
CA LEU A 32 -28.53 -11.65 -7.53
C LEU A 32 -27.26 -10.94 -8.01
N LEU A 33 -26.42 -10.43 -7.11
CA LEU A 33 -25.07 -9.91 -7.40
C LEU A 33 -24.03 -11.02 -7.61
N GLY A 34 -24.38 -12.28 -7.36
CA GLY A 34 -23.45 -13.41 -7.43
C GLY A 34 -22.57 -13.57 -6.19
N GLU A 35 -22.81 -12.80 -5.13
CA GLU A 35 -22.11 -12.87 -3.85
C GLU A 35 -22.65 -14.03 -3.00
N HIS A 36 -22.57 -15.27 -3.57
CA HIS A 36 -23.29 -16.45 -3.04
C HIS A 36 -22.87 -16.81 -1.62
N SER A 37 -21.61 -16.62 -1.25
CA SER A 37 -21.12 -16.87 0.12
C SER A 37 -21.80 -15.96 1.14
N LYS A 38 -21.98 -14.68 0.82
CA LYS A 38 -22.66 -13.69 1.69
C LYS A 38 -24.17 -13.93 1.72
N ALA A 39 -24.76 -14.25 0.57
CA ALA A 39 -26.17 -14.66 0.51
C ALA A 39 -26.42 -15.89 1.39
N LYS A 40 -25.51 -16.87 1.36
CA LYS A 40 -25.59 -18.07 2.20
C LYS A 40 -25.51 -17.71 3.69
N MET A 41 -24.53 -16.91 4.10
CA MET A 41 -24.40 -16.42 5.49
C MET A 41 -25.68 -15.71 5.95
N PHE A 42 -26.29 -14.90 5.07
CA PHE A 42 -27.52 -14.19 5.36
C PHE A 42 -28.67 -15.17 5.56
N PHE A 43 -28.91 -16.07 4.60
CA PHE A 43 -30.07 -17.00 4.67
C PHE A 43 -29.90 -18.08 5.72
N GLU A 44 -28.69 -18.48 6.11
CA GLU A 44 -28.46 -19.36 7.26
C GLU A 44 -28.90 -18.69 8.58
N LYS A 45 -28.71 -17.38 8.74
CA LYS A 45 -29.23 -16.61 9.89
C LYS A 45 -30.76 -16.49 9.85
N GLU A 46 -31.35 -16.44 8.66
CA GLU A 46 -32.81 -16.30 8.45
C GLU A 46 -33.59 -17.60 8.54
N LEU A 47 -32.95 -18.77 8.67
CA LEU A 47 -33.62 -20.08 8.70
C LEU A 47 -34.69 -20.19 9.79
N ALA A 48 -34.51 -19.53 10.93
CA ALA A 48 -35.47 -19.57 12.04
C ALA A 48 -36.63 -18.58 11.85
N SER A 49 -36.40 -17.43 11.24
CA SER A 49 -37.38 -16.35 11.08
C SER A 49 -38.20 -16.48 9.78
N ASN A 50 -37.55 -16.91 8.70
CA ASN A 50 -38.16 -17.06 7.38
C ASN A 50 -37.73 -18.35 6.69
N PRO A 51 -38.11 -19.52 7.21
CA PRO A 51 -37.63 -20.82 6.71
C PRO A 51 -38.00 -21.09 5.26
N GLU A 52 -39.12 -20.58 4.75
CA GLU A 52 -39.53 -20.76 3.36
C GLU A 52 -38.53 -20.13 2.38
N MET A 53 -38.28 -18.83 2.52
CA MET A 53 -37.40 -18.09 1.61
C MET A 53 -35.92 -18.44 1.83
N ALA A 54 -35.54 -18.64 3.08
CA ALA A 54 -34.16 -19.04 3.39
C ALA A 54 -33.80 -20.37 2.73
N ASN A 55 -34.66 -21.38 2.85
CA ASN A 55 -34.45 -22.68 2.20
C ASN A 55 -34.50 -22.58 0.66
N PHE A 56 -35.34 -21.70 0.10
CA PHE A 56 -35.35 -21.49 -1.34
C PHE A 56 -33.99 -20.99 -1.82
N TYR A 57 -33.45 -19.90 -1.23
CA TYR A 57 -32.16 -19.33 -1.68
C TYR A 57 -30.97 -20.23 -1.35
N LEU A 58 -30.95 -20.90 -0.21
CA LEU A 58 -29.94 -21.92 0.11
C LEU A 58 -29.96 -23.06 -0.91
N GLY A 59 -31.15 -23.48 -1.36
CA GLY A 59 -31.33 -24.45 -2.43
C GLY A 59 -30.84 -23.93 -3.78
N GLN A 60 -31.07 -22.63 -4.11
CA GLN A 60 -30.54 -22.00 -5.32
C GLN A 60 -29.00 -21.97 -5.29
N ILE A 61 -28.42 -21.63 -4.16
CA ILE A 61 -26.93 -21.60 -3.99
C ILE A 61 -26.37 -23.02 -4.16
N ALA A 62 -26.96 -24.03 -3.49
CA ALA A 62 -26.53 -25.42 -3.63
C ALA A 62 -26.65 -25.93 -5.09
N TYR A 63 -27.69 -25.50 -5.83
CA TYR A 63 -27.83 -25.81 -7.26
C TYR A 63 -26.68 -25.22 -8.09
N LEU A 64 -26.29 -23.96 -7.83
CA LEU A 64 -25.19 -23.29 -8.51
C LEU A 64 -23.82 -23.92 -8.15
N GLU A 65 -23.68 -24.42 -6.92
CA GLU A 65 -22.54 -25.23 -6.46
C GLU A 65 -22.54 -26.66 -7.05
N GLN A 66 -23.47 -26.97 -7.96
CA GLN A 66 -23.67 -28.28 -8.59
C GLN A 66 -24.02 -29.42 -7.63
N ASN A 67 -24.48 -29.11 -6.43
CA ASN A 67 -24.91 -30.06 -5.42
C ASN A 67 -26.46 -30.25 -5.47
N ALA A 68 -26.92 -31.05 -6.44
CA ALA A 68 -28.33 -31.26 -6.68
C ALA A 68 -29.06 -31.90 -5.47
N GLN A 69 -28.37 -32.83 -4.77
CA GLN A 69 -28.93 -33.49 -3.60
C GLN A 69 -29.22 -32.50 -2.46
N LYS A 70 -28.25 -31.63 -2.18
CA LYS A 70 -28.42 -30.61 -1.14
C LYS A 70 -29.43 -29.54 -1.54
N ALA A 71 -29.50 -29.18 -2.81
CA ALA A 71 -30.54 -28.29 -3.33
C ALA A 71 -31.94 -28.87 -3.12
N GLU A 72 -32.14 -30.15 -3.45
CA GLU A 72 -33.40 -30.87 -3.23
C GLU A 72 -33.78 -30.90 -1.74
N GLU A 73 -32.83 -31.18 -0.87
CA GLU A 73 -33.04 -31.18 0.58
C GLU A 73 -33.56 -29.83 1.08
N TYR A 74 -32.95 -28.74 0.67
CA TYR A 74 -33.37 -27.39 1.02
C TYR A 74 -34.78 -27.09 0.49
N TYR A 75 -35.07 -27.35 -0.80
CA TYR A 75 -36.41 -27.10 -1.34
C TYR A 75 -37.49 -27.94 -0.63
N LYS A 76 -37.21 -29.18 -0.27
CA LYS A 76 -38.11 -30.02 0.52
C LYS A 76 -38.36 -29.44 1.92
N LYS A 77 -37.30 -28.91 2.58
CA LYS A 77 -37.46 -28.22 3.87
C LYS A 77 -38.32 -26.96 3.74
N GLY A 78 -38.13 -26.19 2.66
CA GLY A 78 -38.96 -25.03 2.36
C GLY A 78 -40.42 -25.39 2.11
N LEU A 79 -40.70 -26.50 1.40
CA LEU A 79 -42.07 -27.04 1.22
C LEU A 79 -42.66 -27.62 2.50
N SER A 80 -41.82 -28.16 3.39
CA SER A 80 -42.26 -28.60 4.71
C SER A 80 -42.67 -27.42 5.59
N ALA A 81 -41.97 -26.28 5.49
CA ALA A 81 -42.34 -25.07 6.20
C ALA A 81 -43.59 -24.39 5.63
N ASN A 82 -43.75 -24.41 4.30
CA ASN A 82 -44.93 -23.94 3.59
C ASN A 82 -45.25 -24.86 2.40
N PRO A 83 -46.22 -25.80 2.52
CA PRO A 83 -46.58 -26.71 1.43
C PRO A 83 -47.07 -26.02 0.13
N ASN A 84 -47.48 -24.77 0.22
CA ASN A 84 -47.94 -23.97 -0.92
C ASN A 84 -46.82 -23.03 -1.47
N SER A 85 -45.56 -23.20 -1.02
CA SER A 85 -44.45 -22.37 -1.44
C SER A 85 -44.21 -22.47 -2.95
N THR A 86 -44.58 -21.44 -3.67
CA THR A 86 -44.35 -21.34 -5.13
C THR A 86 -42.87 -21.30 -5.46
N TYR A 87 -42.06 -20.60 -4.66
CA TYR A 87 -40.63 -20.51 -4.89
C TYR A 87 -39.90 -21.85 -4.73
N ASN A 88 -40.22 -22.61 -3.67
CA ASN A 88 -39.61 -23.92 -3.49
C ASN A 88 -40.11 -24.93 -4.55
N ALA A 89 -41.36 -24.80 -5.03
CA ALA A 89 -41.85 -25.56 -6.17
C ALA A 89 -41.11 -25.25 -7.48
N ILE A 90 -40.75 -23.96 -7.72
CA ILE A 90 -39.89 -23.56 -8.84
C ILE A 90 -38.51 -24.23 -8.70
N GLY A 91 -37.94 -24.27 -7.49
CA GLY A 91 -36.65 -24.93 -7.24
C GLY A 91 -36.70 -26.43 -7.56
N MET A 92 -37.76 -27.15 -7.13
CA MET A 92 -37.95 -28.55 -7.45
C MET A 92 -38.14 -28.80 -8.96
N ALA A 93 -38.94 -27.97 -9.64
CA ALA A 93 -39.15 -28.07 -11.08
C ALA A 93 -37.85 -27.78 -11.87
N LYS A 94 -37.02 -26.84 -11.39
CA LYS A 94 -35.70 -26.58 -11.96
C LYS A 94 -34.76 -27.78 -11.82
N LEU A 95 -34.77 -28.47 -10.68
CA LEU A 95 -33.99 -29.70 -10.50
C LEU A 95 -34.42 -30.78 -11.47
N GLN A 96 -35.76 -30.93 -11.68
CA GLN A 96 -36.30 -31.89 -12.62
C GLN A 96 -35.79 -31.69 -14.06
N LEU A 97 -35.47 -30.45 -14.48
CA LEU A 97 -34.86 -30.18 -15.81
C LEU A 97 -33.61 -31.03 -16.09
N LYS A 98 -32.86 -31.44 -15.06
CA LYS A 98 -31.64 -32.25 -15.23
C LYS A 98 -31.93 -33.72 -15.54
N THR A 99 -33.04 -34.25 -15.04
CA THR A 99 -33.42 -35.69 -15.15
C THR A 99 -34.54 -35.94 -16.14
N ASP A 100 -35.49 -34.99 -16.22
CA ASP A 100 -36.62 -34.98 -17.13
C ASP A 100 -36.84 -33.56 -17.68
N PRO A 101 -36.12 -33.15 -18.73
CA PRO A 101 -36.18 -31.78 -19.27
C PRO A 101 -37.60 -31.35 -19.67
N LYS A 102 -38.38 -32.25 -20.27
CA LYS A 102 -39.77 -31.95 -20.70
C LYS A 102 -40.73 -31.80 -19.52
N GLY A 103 -40.62 -32.66 -18.53
CA GLY A 103 -41.44 -32.59 -17.30
C GLY A 103 -41.10 -31.32 -16.49
N GLY A 104 -39.83 -31.03 -16.30
CA GLY A 104 -39.36 -29.81 -15.61
C GLY A 104 -39.79 -28.52 -16.32
N GLU A 105 -39.67 -28.45 -17.65
CA GLU A 105 -40.16 -27.32 -18.44
C GLU A 105 -41.68 -27.15 -18.29
N SER A 106 -42.43 -28.24 -18.45
CA SER A 106 -43.88 -28.20 -18.29
C SER A 106 -44.32 -27.75 -16.89
N ALA A 107 -43.61 -28.20 -15.84
CA ALA A 107 -43.87 -27.78 -14.45
C ALA A 107 -43.62 -26.29 -14.25
N LEU A 108 -42.47 -25.76 -14.72
CA LEU A 108 -42.16 -24.34 -14.63
C LEU A 108 -43.16 -23.46 -15.38
N LEU A 109 -43.58 -23.87 -16.61
CA LEU A 109 -44.57 -23.14 -17.39
C LEU A 109 -45.97 -23.19 -16.73
N ALA A 110 -46.35 -24.32 -16.10
CA ALA A 110 -47.59 -24.42 -15.34
C ALA A 110 -47.60 -23.47 -14.14
N ILE A 111 -46.46 -23.37 -13.41
CA ILE A 111 -46.30 -22.41 -12.30
C ILE A 111 -46.47 -20.98 -12.79
N ALA A 112 -45.79 -20.57 -13.85
CA ALA A 112 -45.88 -19.23 -14.44
C ALA A 112 -47.34 -18.94 -14.88
N LYS A 113 -48.00 -19.88 -15.57
CA LYS A 113 -49.37 -19.72 -16.02
C LYS A 113 -50.37 -19.56 -14.87
N LYS A 114 -50.21 -20.36 -13.79
CA LYS A 114 -51.04 -20.29 -12.58
C LYS A 114 -50.89 -18.94 -11.87
N ASN A 115 -49.69 -18.39 -11.87
CA ASN A 115 -49.32 -17.17 -11.13
C ASN A 115 -49.12 -15.98 -12.07
N LYS A 116 -49.73 -15.91 -13.24
CA LYS A 116 -49.52 -14.88 -14.27
C LYS A 116 -49.73 -13.42 -13.83
N LYS A 117 -50.38 -13.19 -12.70
CA LYS A 117 -50.58 -11.86 -12.08
C LYS A 117 -49.45 -11.51 -11.09
N ASP A 118 -48.70 -12.50 -10.65
CA ASP A 118 -47.55 -12.33 -9.76
C ASP A 118 -46.30 -12.23 -10.61
N ILE A 119 -45.81 -11.01 -10.76
CA ILE A 119 -44.63 -10.71 -11.61
C ILE A 119 -43.38 -11.31 -10.99
N ASP A 120 -43.24 -11.31 -9.67
CA ASP A 120 -42.05 -11.82 -9.00
C ASP A 120 -41.93 -13.35 -9.19
N VAL A 121 -43.03 -14.08 -9.15
CA VAL A 121 -43.08 -15.53 -9.51
C VAL A 121 -42.70 -15.71 -10.98
N THR A 122 -43.23 -14.89 -11.88
CA THR A 122 -42.91 -14.97 -13.32
C THR A 122 -41.42 -14.74 -13.55
N ILE A 123 -40.82 -13.72 -12.89
CA ILE A 123 -39.37 -13.42 -12.93
C ILE A 123 -38.58 -14.62 -12.35
N ALA A 124 -39.01 -15.20 -11.24
CA ALA A 124 -38.35 -16.36 -10.64
C ALA A 124 -38.33 -17.58 -11.57
N VAL A 125 -39.41 -17.82 -12.34
CA VAL A 125 -39.42 -18.85 -13.39
C VAL A 125 -38.48 -18.52 -14.51
N GLY A 126 -38.43 -17.27 -14.97
CA GLY A 126 -37.45 -16.79 -15.96
C GLY A 126 -36.02 -17.03 -15.51
N ARG A 127 -35.70 -16.71 -14.25
CA ARG A 127 -34.37 -16.98 -13.65
C ARG A 127 -34.08 -18.47 -13.52
N ALA A 128 -35.11 -19.31 -13.24
CA ALA A 128 -34.93 -20.77 -13.20
C ALA A 128 -34.50 -21.32 -14.55
N PHE A 129 -35.11 -20.89 -15.65
CA PHE A 129 -34.71 -21.24 -17.01
C PHE A 129 -33.34 -20.70 -17.36
N MET A 130 -33.07 -19.42 -17.04
CA MET A 130 -31.77 -18.78 -17.31
C MET A 130 -30.62 -19.55 -16.63
N THR A 131 -30.75 -19.85 -15.34
CA THR A 131 -29.73 -20.57 -14.57
C THR A 131 -29.60 -22.06 -14.95
N ALA A 132 -30.60 -22.62 -15.63
CA ALA A 132 -30.55 -23.95 -16.26
C ALA A 132 -29.96 -23.91 -17.69
N GLY A 133 -29.57 -22.75 -18.21
CA GLY A 133 -29.03 -22.57 -19.58
C GLY A 133 -30.11 -22.57 -20.68
N MET A 134 -31.40 -22.56 -20.31
CA MET A 134 -32.55 -22.58 -21.23
C MET A 134 -32.94 -21.14 -21.61
N TYR A 135 -32.03 -20.43 -22.29
CA TYR A 135 -32.19 -18.99 -22.56
C TYR A 135 -33.42 -18.66 -23.41
N LYS A 136 -33.77 -19.48 -24.42
CA LYS A 136 -34.96 -19.24 -25.24
C LYS A 136 -36.27 -19.27 -24.41
N GLN A 137 -36.35 -20.17 -23.46
CA GLN A 137 -37.50 -20.24 -22.52
C GLN A 137 -37.49 -19.06 -21.56
N ALA A 138 -36.31 -18.69 -21.05
CA ALA A 138 -36.16 -17.53 -20.18
C ALA A 138 -36.59 -16.23 -20.88
N GLU A 139 -36.23 -16.04 -22.14
CA GLU A 139 -36.63 -14.89 -22.99
C GLU A 139 -38.14 -14.83 -23.20
N LYS A 140 -38.80 -15.98 -23.44
CA LYS A 140 -40.29 -16.04 -23.55
C LYS A 140 -40.97 -15.59 -22.26
N ILE A 141 -40.51 -16.11 -21.12
CA ILE A 141 -41.05 -15.74 -19.79
C ILE A 141 -40.78 -14.26 -19.50
N HIS A 142 -39.58 -13.75 -19.83
CA HIS A 142 -39.29 -12.34 -19.70
C HIS A 142 -40.23 -11.47 -20.58
N ALA A 143 -40.48 -11.85 -21.82
CA ALA A 143 -41.38 -11.13 -22.72
C ALA A 143 -42.83 -11.08 -22.16
N GLU A 144 -43.32 -12.19 -21.55
CA GLU A 144 -44.60 -12.23 -20.85
C GLU A 144 -44.61 -11.28 -19.64
N ALA A 145 -43.55 -11.31 -18.80
CA ALA A 145 -43.42 -10.41 -17.66
C ALA A 145 -43.42 -8.94 -18.10
N LYS A 146 -42.68 -8.62 -19.16
CA LYS A 146 -42.58 -7.26 -19.70
C LYS A 146 -43.90 -6.76 -20.27
N LYS A 147 -44.67 -7.64 -20.95
CA LYS A 147 -46.00 -7.32 -21.43
C LYS A 147 -47.00 -7.08 -20.28
N ALA A 148 -46.89 -7.84 -19.19
CA ALA A 148 -47.80 -7.72 -18.04
C ALA A 148 -47.46 -6.53 -17.14
N ALA A 149 -46.18 -6.21 -16.97
CA ALA A 149 -45.69 -5.22 -16.01
C ALA A 149 -44.44 -4.46 -16.54
N GLY A 150 -44.54 -3.83 -17.70
CA GLY A 150 -43.46 -3.17 -18.38
C GLY A 150 -42.84 -1.93 -17.66
N LYS A 151 -43.39 -1.55 -16.49
CA LYS A 151 -42.79 -0.53 -15.62
C LYS A 151 -42.20 -1.13 -14.33
N ASN A 152 -42.26 -2.43 -14.14
CA ASN A 152 -41.68 -3.08 -12.97
C ASN A 152 -40.14 -3.15 -13.13
N PRO A 153 -39.33 -2.57 -12.21
CA PRO A 153 -37.88 -2.51 -12.33
C PRO A 153 -37.20 -3.88 -12.38
N ALA A 154 -37.75 -4.89 -11.70
CA ALA A 154 -37.20 -6.23 -11.67
C ALA A 154 -37.23 -6.93 -13.04
N VAL A 155 -38.16 -6.55 -13.92
CA VAL A 155 -38.22 -7.04 -15.32
C VAL A 155 -36.97 -6.60 -16.09
N TYR A 156 -36.52 -5.37 -15.91
CA TYR A 156 -35.35 -4.84 -16.57
C TYR A 156 -34.04 -5.42 -15.99
N VAL A 157 -34.01 -5.69 -14.69
CA VAL A 157 -32.87 -6.43 -14.11
C VAL A 157 -32.78 -7.84 -14.70
N LEU A 158 -33.89 -8.56 -14.85
CA LEU A 158 -33.88 -9.86 -15.52
C LEU A 158 -33.45 -9.75 -16.99
N GLU A 159 -33.88 -8.68 -17.71
CA GLU A 159 -33.46 -8.44 -19.10
C GLU A 159 -31.94 -8.25 -19.22
N GLY A 160 -31.35 -7.43 -18.35
CA GLY A 160 -29.90 -7.23 -18.30
C GLY A 160 -29.13 -8.52 -17.96
N ASP A 161 -29.62 -9.27 -16.96
CA ASP A 161 -29.03 -10.56 -16.58
C ASP A 161 -29.09 -11.57 -17.73
N LEU A 162 -30.19 -11.63 -18.49
CA LEU A 162 -30.35 -12.50 -19.65
C LEU A 162 -29.39 -12.12 -20.78
N ILE A 163 -29.30 -10.83 -21.14
CA ILE A 163 -28.38 -10.35 -22.16
C ILE A 163 -26.95 -10.75 -21.80
N PHE A 164 -26.56 -10.58 -20.56
CA PHE A 164 -25.19 -10.87 -20.13
C PHE A 164 -24.93 -12.38 -20.05
N ALA A 165 -25.85 -13.16 -19.48
CA ALA A 165 -25.71 -14.61 -19.33
C ALA A 165 -25.75 -15.36 -20.67
N SER A 166 -26.67 -15.00 -21.59
CA SER A 166 -26.81 -15.67 -22.89
C SER A 166 -25.62 -15.41 -23.83
N ASN A 167 -24.79 -14.43 -23.53
CA ASN A 167 -23.58 -14.09 -24.28
C ASN A 167 -22.28 -14.43 -23.50
N ASN A 168 -22.33 -15.43 -22.63
CA ASN A 168 -21.18 -15.89 -21.81
C ASN A 168 -20.48 -14.77 -21.05
N MET A 169 -21.22 -13.79 -20.57
CA MET A 169 -20.73 -12.60 -19.86
C MET A 169 -19.70 -11.78 -20.64
N ALA A 170 -19.83 -11.75 -21.98
CA ALA A 170 -18.93 -11.04 -22.86
C ALA A 170 -18.92 -9.52 -22.58
N THR A 171 -17.71 -8.93 -22.49
CA THR A 171 -17.52 -7.52 -22.11
C THR A 171 -18.21 -6.55 -23.07
N GLU A 172 -18.28 -6.87 -24.36
CA GLU A 172 -18.99 -6.08 -25.39
C GLU A 172 -20.50 -5.98 -25.14
N LYS A 173 -21.06 -6.90 -24.38
CA LYS A 173 -22.48 -6.88 -23.96
C LYS A 173 -22.72 -6.14 -22.63
N ALA A 174 -21.67 -5.75 -21.97
CA ALA A 174 -21.78 -5.07 -20.67
C ALA A 174 -22.53 -3.73 -20.76
N GLY A 175 -22.30 -2.94 -21.82
CA GLY A 175 -23.02 -1.68 -22.04
C GLY A 175 -24.52 -1.88 -22.32
N GLU A 176 -24.90 -2.92 -23.08
CA GLU A 176 -26.28 -3.25 -23.35
C GLU A 176 -27.01 -3.70 -22.09
N ALA A 177 -26.41 -4.60 -21.31
CA ALA A 177 -26.94 -5.05 -20.02
C ALA A 177 -27.03 -3.90 -19.00
N GLY A 178 -25.99 -3.04 -18.94
CA GLY A 178 -25.95 -1.85 -18.08
C GLY A 178 -27.09 -0.89 -18.37
N GLY A 179 -27.41 -0.65 -19.65
CA GLY A 179 -28.56 0.17 -20.04
C GLY A 179 -29.88 -0.41 -19.55
N LYS A 180 -30.01 -1.76 -19.42
CA LYS A 180 -31.22 -2.36 -18.83
C LYS A 180 -31.30 -2.16 -17.33
N TYR A 181 -30.17 -2.25 -16.62
CA TYR A 181 -30.14 -1.95 -15.18
C TYR A 181 -30.45 -0.47 -14.91
N GLU A 182 -30.02 0.44 -15.77
CA GLU A 182 -30.40 1.86 -15.69
C GLU A 182 -31.89 2.10 -15.94
N MET A 183 -32.50 1.32 -16.86
CA MET A 183 -33.95 1.36 -17.03
C MET A 183 -34.71 0.92 -15.77
N ALA A 184 -34.16 0.02 -14.97
CA ALA A 184 -34.77 -0.34 -13.69
C ALA A 184 -34.83 0.87 -12.75
N THR A 185 -33.76 1.65 -12.61
CA THR A 185 -33.76 2.88 -11.79
C THR A 185 -34.53 4.04 -12.43
N TYR A 186 -34.73 4.04 -13.76
CA TYR A 186 -35.58 5.01 -14.43
C TYR A 186 -37.06 4.80 -14.10
N PHE A 187 -37.52 3.53 -14.01
CA PHE A 187 -38.92 3.22 -13.67
C PHE A 187 -39.19 3.29 -12.17
N ASP A 188 -38.20 3.00 -11.35
CA ASP A 188 -38.26 3.15 -9.90
C ASP A 188 -36.91 3.66 -9.39
N GLU A 189 -36.83 4.95 -9.13
CA GLU A 189 -35.61 5.60 -8.63
C GLU A 189 -35.18 5.15 -7.23
N ASN A 190 -36.04 4.44 -6.50
CA ASN A 190 -35.75 3.88 -5.19
C ASN A 190 -35.43 2.37 -5.25
N TYR A 191 -35.28 1.78 -6.44
CA TYR A 191 -35.00 0.37 -6.61
C TYR A 191 -33.50 0.06 -6.46
N PRO A 192 -33.02 -0.47 -5.32
CA PRO A 192 -31.60 -0.55 -5.01
C PRO A 192 -30.83 -1.44 -5.97
N LEU A 193 -31.41 -2.59 -6.34
CA LEU A 193 -30.73 -3.59 -7.19
C LEU A 193 -30.34 -3.02 -8.57
N GLY A 194 -31.11 -2.06 -9.11
CA GLY A 194 -30.76 -1.37 -10.35
C GLY A 194 -29.44 -0.62 -10.23
N TYR A 195 -29.23 0.12 -9.15
CA TYR A 195 -27.97 0.82 -8.86
C TYR A 195 -26.80 -0.15 -8.64
N LEU A 196 -27.03 -1.20 -7.83
CA LEU A 196 -25.99 -2.20 -7.53
C LEU A 196 -25.52 -2.92 -8.80
N LYS A 197 -26.47 -3.39 -9.64
CA LYS A 197 -26.16 -4.07 -10.91
C LYS A 197 -25.47 -3.15 -11.90
N THR A 198 -25.90 -1.88 -12.00
CA THR A 198 -25.23 -0.87 -12.83
C THR A 198 -23.80 -0.67 -12.34
N ALA A 199 -23.60 -0.47 -11.03
CA ALA A 199 -22.26 -0.32 -10.46
C ALA A 199 -21.40 -1.57 -10.66
N GLN A 200 -21.94 -2.76 -10.49
CA GLN A 200 -21.25 -4.03 -10.68
C GLN A 200 -20.72 -4.18 -12.11
N ILE A 201 -21.50 -3.79 -13.11
CA ILE A 201 -21.08 -3.94 -14.51
C ILE A 201 -20.07 -2.85 -14.92
N TYR A 202 -20.25 -1.62 -14.41
CA TYR A 202 -19.37 -0.50 -14.75
C TYR A 202 -18.06 -0.43 -13.96
N GLN A 203 -17.93 -1.13 -12.83
CA GLN A 203 -16.71 -1.03 -11.99
C GLN A 203 -15.39 -1.30 -12.74
N LYS A 204 -15.41 -2.14 -13.79
CA LYS A 204 -14.25 -2.46 -14.62
C LYS A 204 -14.11 -1.56 -15.84
N ILE A 205 -15.16 -0.88 -16.27
CA ILE A 205 -15.22 -0.10 -17.50
C ILE A 205 -15.16 1.39 -17.19
N ASN A 206 -15.91 1.84 -16.18
CA ASN A 206 -16.02 3.21 -15.73
C ASN A 206 -16.25 3.28 -14.22
N ALA A 207 -15.17 3.14 -13.45
CA ALA A 207 -15.22 3.13 -11.99
C ALA A 207 -15.80 4.45 -11.40
N VAL A 208 -15.69 5.58 -12.12
CA VAL A 208 -16.27 6.86 -11.69
C VAL A 208 -17.80 6.77 -11.72
N LEU A 209 -18.37 6.33 -12.84
CA LEU A 209 -19.81 6.14 -12.97
C LEU A 209 -20.36 5.11 -11.98
N ALA A 210 -19.65 3.99 -11.79
CA ALA A 210 -20.01 2.99 -10.79
C ALA A 210 -20.08 3.60 -9.38
N THR A 211 -19.09 4.42 -9.01
CA THR A 211 -19.06 5.12 -7.73
C THR A 211 -20.25 6.07 -7.59
N GLN A 212 -20.52 6.91 -8.59
CA GLN A 212 -21.65 7.85 -8.59
C GLN A 212 -23.01 7.15 -8.41
N LYS A 213 -23.22 6.02 -9.08
CA LYS A 213 -24.47 5.23 -8.92
C LYS A 213 -24.66 4.74 -7.48
N LEU A 214 -23.59 4.29 -6.83
CA LEU A 214 -23.65 3.84 -5.44
C LEU A 214 -23.77 5.02 -4.47
N GLU A 215 -23.10 6.16 -4.70
CA GLU A 215 -23.27 7.38 -3.92
C GLU A 215 -24.74 7.85 -3.97
N THR A 216 -25.35 7.87 -5.15
CA THR A 216 -26.78 8.18 -5.30
C THR A 216 -27.66 7.21 -4.50
N LEU A 217 -27.34 5.92 -4.52
CA LEU A 217 -28.11 4.93 -3.75
C LEU A 217 -28.02 5.19 -2.24
N VAL A 218 -26.80 5.46 -1.70
CA VAL A 218 -26.65 5.70 -0.26
C VAL A 218 -27.15 7.07 0.19
N GLU A 219 -27.23 8.05 -0.70
CA GLU A 219 -27.92 9.32 -0.45
C GLU A 219 -29.42 9.11 -0.28
N LYS A 220 -30.04 8.32 -1.17
CA LYS A 220 -31.47 7.99 -1.10
C LYS A 220 -31.79 7.02 0.03
N ASN A 221 -30.93 6.07 0.30
CA ASN A 221 -31.10 5.06 1.34
C ASN A 221 -29.80 4.89 2.16
N PRO A 222 -29.55 5.74 3.16
CA PRO A 222 -28.33 5.70 3.98
C PRO A 222 -28.11 4.40 4.77
N ASN A 223 -29.15 3.58 4.93
CA ASN A 223 -29.08 2.30 5.64
C ASN A 223 -28.82 1.10 4.70
N TYR A 224 -28.62 1.34 3.40
CA TYR A 224 -28.41 0.28 2.44
C TYR A 224 -26.94 -0.19 2.42
N THR A 225 -26.61 -1.07 3.33
CA THR A 225 -25.23 -1.43 3.69
C THR A 225 -24.44 -2.13 2.59
N ILE A 226 -25.08 -2.88 1.69
CA ILE A 226 -24.41 -3.53 0.54
C ILE A 226 -23.69 -2.50 -0.33
N ALA A 227 -24.33 -1.33 -0.56
CA ALA A 227 -23.75 -0.27 -1.37
C ALA A 227 -22.45 0.27 -0.74
N TYR A 228 -22.40 0.37 0.59
CA TYR A 228 -21.17 0.77 1.29
C TYR A 228 -20.03 -0.25 1.12
N GLY A 229 -20.30 -1.55 1.10
CA GLY A 229 -19.29 -2.56 0.81
C GLY A 229 -18.70 -2.40 -0.59
N MET A 230 -19.54 -2.11 -1.59
CA MET A 230 -19.10 -1.84 -2.96
C MET A 230 -18.36 -0.49 -3.07
N LEU A 231 -18.85 0.56 -2.41
CA LEU A 231 -18.18 1.87 -2.34
C LEU A 231 -16.80 1.75 -1.69
N GLY A 232 -16.69 1.04 -0.58
CA GLY A 232 -15.42 0.83 0.11
C GLY A 232 -14.36 0.22 -0.82
N ARG A 233 -14.74 -0.78 -1.63
CA ARG A 233 -13.84 -1.40 -2.62
C ARG A 233 -13.46 -0.43 -3.74
N LEU A 234 -14.42 0.31 -4.29
CA LEU A 234 -14.16 1.28 -5.37
C LEU A 234 -13.29 2.45 -4.91
N TYR A 235 -13.54 2.98 -3.71
CA TYR A 235 -12.70 4.02 -3.12
C TYR A 235 -11.28 3.50 -2.85
N ALA A 236 -11.15 2.28 -2.31
CA ALA A 236 -9.85 1.66 -2.07
C ALA A 236 -9.04 1.47 -3.36
N GLN A 237 -9.67 1.01 -4.44
CA GLN A 237 -9.04 0.86 -5.75
C GLN A 237 -8.57 2.18 -6.36
N ARG A 238 -9.23 3.29 -6.00
CA ARG A 238 -8.90 4.64 -6.48
C ARG A 238 -8.00 5.42 -5.54
N GLY A 239 -7.53 4.82 -4.43
CA GLY A 239 -6.67 5.46 -3.44
C GLY A 239 -7.38 6.44 -2.50
N PHE A 240 -8.72 6.48 -2.49
CA PHE A 240 -9.49 7.34 -1.58
C PHE A 240 -9.71 6.62 -0.24
N TYR A 241 -8.62 6.41 0.49
CA TYR A 241 -8.60 5.53 1.67
C TYR A 241 -9.52 6.01 2.80
N ASP A 242 -9.59 7.30 3.08
CA ASP A 242 -10.48 7.84 4.12
C ASP A 242 -11.96 7.52 3.83
N ARG A 243 -12.39 7.73 2.57
CA ARG A 243 -13.75 7.38 2.14
C ARG A 243 -14.00 5.87 2.17
N ALA A 244 -12.96 5.08 1.83
CA ALA A 244 -13.06 3.63 1.91
C ALA A 244 -13.24 3.15 3.35
N ILE A 245 -12.51 3.72 4.32
CA ILE A 245 -12.63 3.41 5.74
C ILE A 245 -14.04 3.69 6.24
N GLU A 246 -14.58 4.88 5.95
CA GLU A 246 -15.94 5.26 6.36
C GLU A 246 -17.02 4.34 5.76
N ALA A 247 -16.85 3.97 4.49
CA ALA A 247 -17.76 3.04 3.82
C ALA A 247 -17.66 1.63 4.43
N PHE A 248 -16.45 1.09 4.60
CA PHE A 248 -16.27 -0.22 5.22
C PHE A 248 -16.77 -0.27 6.66
N LYS A 249 -16.61 0.79 7.45
CA LYS A 249 -17.15 0.85 8.81
C LYS A 249 -18.65 0.60 8.82
N LYS A 250 -19.43 1.30 7.97
CA LYS A 250 -20.88 1.09 7.85
C LYS A 250 -21.23 -0.31 7.32
N TYR A 251 -20.42 -0.81 6.37
CA TYR A 251 -20.64 -2.14 5.82
C TYR A 251 -20.41 -3.25 6.85
N PHE A 252 -19.37 -3.15 7.66
CA PHE A 252 -19.02 -4.17 8.66
C PHE A 252 -19.99 -4.25 9.84
N ASP A 253 -20.80 -3.21 10.08
CA ASP A 253 -21.89 -3.24 11.07
C ASP A 253 -22.97 -4.30 10.76
N THR A 254 -23.03 -4.80 9.51
CA THR A 254 -23.96 -5.88 9.10
C THR A 254 -23.64 -7.24 9.71
N GLY A 255 -22.35 -7.49 10.02
CA GLY A 255 -21.85 -8.83 10.36
C GLY A 255 -21.96 -9.84 9.19
N ILE A 256 -22.15 -9.37 7.94
CA ILE A 256 -22.20 -10.18 6.71
C ILE A 256 -21.08 -9.72 5.77
N TYR A 257 -19.91 -10.27 5.94
CA TYR A 257 -18.72 -9.95 5.14
C TYR A 257 -17.84 -11.19 4.99
N SER A 258 -17.09 -11.26 3.91
CA SER A 258 -16.15 -12.33 3.60
C SER A 258 -14.75 -12.05 4.14
N THR A 259 -13.88 -13.05 4.10
CA THR A 259 -12.45 -12.87 4.39
C THR A 259 -11.80 -11.85 3.43
N ASP A 260 -12.23 -11.84 2.15
CA ASP A 260 -11.75 -10.85 1.18
C ASP A 260 -12.16 -9.41 1.54
N ASP A 261 -13.35 -9.23 2.15
CA ASP A 261 -13.77 -7.92 2.65
C ASP A 261 -12.90 -7.49 3.84
N ILE A 262 -12.56 -8.42 4.74
CA ILE A 262 -11.64 -8.18 5.86
C ILE A 262 -10.26 -7.80 5.32
N GLU A 263 -9.76 -8.54 4.34
CA GLU A 263 -8.47 -8.25 3.67
C GLU A 263 -8.45 -6.83 3.11
N MET A 264 -9.47 -6.47 2.33
CA MET A 264 -9.56 -5.16 1.73
C MET A 264 -9.61 -4.04 2.76
N TYR A 265 -10.40 -4.21 3.82
CA TYR A 265 -10.51 -3.23 4.90
C TYR A 265 -9.22 -3.13 5.71
N ALA A 266 -8.55 -4.26 6.00
CA ALA A 266 -7.24 -4.26 6.65
C ALA A 266 -6.18 -3.55 5.80
N ARG A 267 -6.18 -3.80 4.49
CA ARG A 267 -5.27 -3.15 3.53
C ARG A 267 -5.44 -1.64 3.52
N VAL A 268 -6.68 -1.15 3.48
CA VAL A 268 -6.96 0.29 3.49
C VAL A 268 -6.47 0.93 4.78
N ASN A 269 -6.72 0.31 5.94
CA ASN A 269 -6.22 0.80 7.22
C ASN A 269 -4.68 0.79 7.27
N TYR A 270 -4.01 -0.23 6.70
CA TYR A 270 -2.56 -0.27 6.60
C TYR A 270 -2.00 0.91 5.80
N PHE A 271 -2.58 1.20 4.61
CA PHE A 271 -2.15 2.33 3.78
C PHE A 271 -2.51 3.71 4.33
N SER A 272 -3.38 3.76 5.34
CA SER A 272 -3.72 4.97 6.09
C SER A 272 -2.94 5.09 7.41
N ASP A 273 -1.89 4.28 7.61
CA ASP A 273 -1.06 4.21 8.82
C ASP A 273 -1.84 3.85 10.11
N LEU A 274 -3.05 3.33 9.97
CA LEU A 274 -3.91 2.88 11.08
C LEU A 274 -3.58 1.41 11.45
N TYR A 275 -2.32 1.17 11.85
CA TYR A 275 -1.77 -0.17 12.04
C TYR A 275 -2.50 -0.99 13.11
N ASP A 276 -2.97 -0.38 14.20
CA ASP A 276 -3.71 -1.08 15.27
C ASP A 276 -5.04 -1.63 14.74
N LYS A 277 -5.77 -0.82 13.95
CA LYS A 277 -7.03 -1.26 13.35
C LYS A 277 -6.81 -2.29 12.25
N ALA A 278 -5.78 -2.12 11.45
CA ALA A 278 -5.37 -3.12 10.46
C ALA A 278 -5.03 -4.46 11.13
N ARG A 279 -4.31 -4.45 12.26
CA ARG A 279 -3.96 -5.63 13.06
C ARG A 279 -5.20 -6.34 13.62
N GLU A 280 -6.16 -5.57 14.16
CA GLU A 280 -7.43 -6.12 14.65
C GLU A 280 -8.16 -6.89 13.53
N LEU A 281 -8.27 -6.28 12.34
CA LEU A 281 -8.93 -6.88 11.18
C LEU A 281 -8.20 -8.13 10.69
N VAL A 282 -6.87 -8.05 10.55
CA VAL A 282 -6.03 -9.20 10.16
C VAL A 282 -6.22 -10.36 11.13
N ASN A 283 -6.13 -10.10 12.44
CA ASN A 283 -6.32 -11.12 13.46
C ASN A 283 -7.72 -11.75 13.40
N ASN A 284 -8.76 -10.95 13.10
CA ASN A 284 -10.12 -11.47 12.92
C ASN A 284 -10.22 -12.41 11.70
N GLY A 285 -9.63 -12.03 10.58
CA GLY A 285 -9.62 -12.87 9.37
C GLY A 285 -8.82 -14.16 9.56
N LEU A 286 -7.66 -14.09 10.20
CA LEU A 286 -6.79 -15.24 10.46
C LEU A 286 -7.36 -16.24 11.49
N LYS A 287 -8.36 -15.86 12.30
CA LYS A 287 -9.10 -16.82 13.13
C LYS A 287 -9.90 -17.82 12.27
N ASN A 288 -10.43 -17.35 11.15
CA ASN A 288 -11.23 -18.18 10.24
C ASN A 288 -10.37 -18.94 9.23
N ASP A 289 -9.29 -18.31 8.75
CA ASP A 289 -8.31 -18.90 7.84
C ASP A 289 -6.88 -18.53 8.27
N PRO A 290 -6.25 -19.34 9.14
CA PRO A 290 -4.90 -19.11 9.64
C PRO A 290 -3.81 -19.10 8.56
N ASN A 291 -4.10 -19.67 7.40
CA ASN A 291 -3.17 -19.78 6.28
C ASN A 291 -3.49 -18.81 5.13
N HIS A 292 -4.41 -17.86 5.34
CA HIS A 292 -4.75 -16.86 4.33
C HIS A 292 -3.52 -16.05 3.93
N PHE A 293 -3.09 -16.19 2.67
CA PHE A 293 -1.79 -15.68 2.21
C PHE A 293 -1.67 -14.17 2.36
N VAL A 294 -2.68 -13.42 1.89
CA VAL A 294 -2.63 -11.96 1.89
C VAL A 294 -2.77 -11.37 3.30
N LEU A 295 -3.60 -11.97 4.15
CA LEU A 295 -3.70 -11.52 5.55
C LEU A 295 -2.39 -11.75 6.31
N ASN A 296 -1.70 -12.89 6.11
CA ASN A 296 -0.38 -13.11 6.71
C ASN A 296 0.67 -12.12 6.14
N ARG A 297 0.59 -11.74 4.85
CA ARG A 297 1.42 -10.67 4.27
C ARG A 297 1.23 -9.36 5.03
N TYR A 298 -0.02 -8.91 5.20
CA TYR A 298 -0.30 -7.68 5.94
C TYR A 298 0.03 -7.79 7.43
N ASN A 299 -0.08 -8.99 8.03
CA ASN A 299 0.36 -9.22 9.38
C ASN A 299 1.87 -8.92 9.53
N MET A 300 2.69 -9.45 8.62
CA MET A 300 4.12 -9.17 8.55
C MET A 300 4.41 -7.69 8.28
N TYR A 301 3.71 -7.06 7.31
CA TYR A 301 3.92 -5.64 6.97
C TYR A 301 3.63 -4.72 8.16
N ILE A 302 2.53 -4.98 8.87
CA ILE A 302 2.18 -4.24 10.09
C ILE A 302 3.27 -4.41 11.14
N SER A 303 3.80 -5.63 11.32
CA SER A 303 4.90 -5.90 12.26
C SER A 303 6.18 -5.16 11.90
N ALA A 304 6.50 -5.03 10.60
CA ALA A 304 7.63 -4.24 10.13
C ALA A 304 7.48 -2.75 10.47
N LYS A 305 6.31 -2.17 10.17
CA LYS A 305 6.03 -0.74 10.37
C LYS A 305 5.86 -0.37 11.85
N SER A 306 5.20 -1.20 12.65
CA SER A 306 5.00 -0.98 14.09
C SER A 306 6.18 -1.43 14.96
N LYS A 307 7.21 -2.04 14.38
CA LYS A 307 8.36 -2.63 15.09
C LYS A 307 7.93 -3.65 16.16
N ASP A 308 6.95 -4.49 15.81
CA ASP A 308 6.37 -5.48 16.71
C ASP A 308 7.41 -6.54 17.09
N ALA A 309 7.45 -6.92 18.36
CA ALA A 309 8.33 -7.96 18.87
C ALA A 309 8.08 -9.34 18.23
N ASN A 310 6.87 -9.59 17.71
CA ASN A 310 6.51 -10.80 16.99
C ASN A 310 6.90 -10.78 15.51
N GLY A 311 7.51 -9.71 15.01
CA GLY A 311 7.78 -9.51 13.59
C GLY A 311 8.48 -10.69 12.92
N LEU A 312 9.50 -11.27 13.56
CA LEU A 312 10.20 -12.45 13.04
C LEU A 312 9.25 -13.63 12.85
N LYS A 313 8.41 -13.92 13.85
CA LYS A 313 7.43 -15.00 13.80
C LYS A 313 6.41 -14.78 12.67
N ASP A 314 5.94 -13.56 12.52
CA ASP A 314 4.97 -13.21 11.46
C ASP A 314 5.60 -13.36 10.08
N ALA A 315 6.87 -12.96 9.90
CA ALA A 315 7.60 -13.13 8.66
C ALA A 315 7.86 -14.61 8.34
N GLU A 316 8.36 -15.38 9.31
CA GLU A 316 8.59 -16.83 9.15
C GLU A 316 7.29 -17.55 8.79
N LYS A 317 6.18 -17.21 9.46
CA LYS A 317 4.85 -17.75 9.12
C LYS A 317 4.47 -17.43 7.69
N PHE A 318 4.59 -16.16 7.27
CA PHE A 318 4.24 -15.76 5.91
C PHE A 318 5.05 -16.51 4.86
N PHE A 319 6.38 -16.54 5.00
CA PHE A 319 7.26 -17.24 4.06
C PHE A 319 7.15 -18.77 4.10
N SER A 320 6.53 -19.34 5.13
CA SER A 320 6.24 -20.80 5.18
C SER A 320 4.99 -21.21 4.40
N LEU A 321 4.15 -20.27 3.95
CA LEU A 321 2.86 -20.59 3.34
C LEU A 321 2.95 -21.09 1.89
N ARG A 322 4.00 -20.73 1.18
CA ARG A 322 4.21 -21.10 -0.22
C ARG A 322 5.70 -21.35 -0.48
N ALA A 323 6.00 -22.27 -1.40
CA ALA A 323 7.36 -22.48 -1.88
C ALA A 323 7.64 -21.52 -3.04
N ASP A 324 8.34 -20.44 -2.78
CA ASP A 324 8.94 -19.49 -3.74
C ASP A 324 8.00 -18.89 -4.83
N THR A 325 6.69 -18.96 -4.65
CA THR A 325 5.73 -18.41 -5.62
C THR A 325 4.78 -17.37 -5.01
N GLY A 326 4.56 -16.28 -5.74
CA GLY A 326 3.62 -15.23 -5.34
C GLY A 326 4.17 -14.21 -4.36
N TYR A 327 5.48 -14.27 -4.05
CA TYR A 327 6.19 -13.22 -3.31
C TYR A 327 6.57 -12.08 -4.26
N ILE A 328 6.56 -10.86 -3.73
CA ILE A 328 6.95 -9.64 -4.45
C ILE A 328 8.13 -8.97 -3.74
N SER A 329 8.81 -8.06 -4.41
CA SER A 329 9.98 -7.34 -3.88
C SER A 329 9.71 -6.70 -2.52
N LEU A 330 8.53 -6.12 -2.33
CA LEU A 330 8.12 -5.51 -1.06
C LEU A 330 8.06 -6.52 0.11
N ASP A 331 7.74 -7.80 -0.15
CA ASP A 331 7.73 -8.83 0.90
C ASP A 331 9.13 -8.99 1.51
N TYR A 332 10.15 -9.02 0.67
CA TYR A 332 11.54 -9.14 1.11
C TYR A 332 12.06 -7.85 1.75
N SER A 333 11.67 -6.68 1.23
CA SER A 333 11.99 -5.39 1.87
C SER A 333 11.40 -5.29 3.28
N MET A 334 10.13 -5.66 3.48
CA MET A 334 9.52 -5.65 4.81
C MET A 334 10.15 -6.69 5.75
N TYR A 335 10.53 -7.85 5.24
CA TYR A 335 11.27 -8.83 6.03
C TYR A 335 12.66 -8.30 6.44
N ALA A 336 13.34 -7.61 5.53
CA ALA A 336 14.62 -6.96 5.84
C ALA A 336 14.46 -5.93 6.99
N VAL A 337 13.41 -5.10 6.96
CA VAL A 337 13.10 -4.16 8.05
C VAL A 337 12.89 -4.88 9.39
N ILE A 338 12.18 -6.02 9.39
CA ILE A 338 11.99 -6.84 10.60
C ILE A 338 13.33 -7.37 11.12
N LEU A 339 14.17 -7.90 10.25
CA LEU A 339 15.49 -8.42 10.59
C LEU A 339 16.41 -7.31 11.12
N ASP A 340 16.36 -6.11 10.53
CA ASP A 340 17.11 -4.93 10.98
C ASP A 340 16.68 -4.52 12.39
N ASN A 341 15.37 -4.47 12.65
CA ASN A 341 14.84 -4.19 13.99
C ASN A 341 15.25 -5.25 15.02
N ALA A 342 15.40 -6.51 14.59
CA ALA A 342 15.89 -7.62 15.40
C ALA A 342 17.44 -7.69 15.49
N GLN A 343 18.15 -6.71 14.93
CA GLN A 343 19.62 -6.64 14.86
C GLN A 343 20.29 -7.80 14.09
N ARG A 344 19.54 -8.52 13.24
CA ARG A 344 20.04 -9.58 12.36
C ARG A 344 20.51 -8.96 11.03
N TYR A 345 21.46 -8.06 11.10
CA TYR A 345 21.83 -7.14 10.01
C TYR A 345 22.30 -7.86 8.74
N LYS A 346 23.16 -8.87 8.85
CA LYS A 346 23.65 -9.62 7.70
C LYS A 346 22.48 -10.25 6.90
N GLU A 347 21.50 -10.76 7.62
CA GLU A 347 20.32 -11.35 7.01
C GLU A 347 19.38 -10.27 6.43
N ALA A 348 19.28 -9.12 7.11
CA ALA A 348 18.51 -7.97 6.61
C ALA A 348 19.05 -7.52 5.25
N PHE A 349 20.36 -7.32 5.10
CA PHE A 349 20.94 -6.90 3.83
C PHE A 349 20.77 -7.95 2.73
N ALA A 350 20.86 -9.24 3.04
CA ALA A 350 20.54 -10.29 2.08
C ALA A 350 19.10 -10.24 1.57
N GLN A 351 18.14 -9.80 2.41
CA GLN A 351 16.75 -9.61 1.99
C GLN A 351 16.57 -8.30 1.20
N TYR A 352 17.26 -7.20 1.55
CA TYR A 352 17.27 -5.99 0.72
C TYR A 352 17.83 -6.27 -0.68
N ASP A 353 18.95 -6.99 -0.78
CA ASP A 353 19.55 -7.38 -2.07
C ASP A 353 18.58 -8.21 -2.90
N LYS A 354 17.87 -9.16 -2.26
CA LYS A 354 16.85 -9.96 -2.93
C LYS A 354 15.68 -9.10 -3.42
N ALA A 355 15.19 -8.17 -2.61
CA ALA A 355 14.14 -7.24 -2.98
C ALA A 355 14.53 -6.37 -4.17
N ILE A 356 15.74 -5.81 -4.14
CA ILE A 356 16.32 -5.00 -5.22
C ILE A 356 16.48 -5.84 -6.51
N SER A 357 16.97 -7.08 -6.39
CA SER A 357 17.14 -7.95 -7.56
C SER A 357 15.83 -8.31 -8.25
N MET A 358 14.71 -8.35 -7.52
CA MET A 358 13.38 -8.63 -8.07
C MET A 358 12.76 -7.40 -8.75
N ASP A 359 13.02 -6.21 -8.24
CA ASP A 359 12.52 -4.96 -8.80
C ASP A 359 13.57 -3.83 -8.68
N PRO A 360 14.59 -3.85 -9.54
CA PRO A 360 15.65 -2.84 -9.51
C PRO A 360 15.18 -1.42 -9.83
N SER A 361 14.02 -1.29 -10.44
CA SER A 361 13.43 0.02 -10.81
C SER A 361 12.70 0.70 -9.65
N ASN A 362 12.37 -0.05 -8.60
CA ASN A 362 11.71 0.49 -7.41
C ASN A 362 12.73 1.16 -6.49
N VAL A 363 12.97 2.44 -6.72
CA VAL A 363 13.97 3.22 -5.99
C VAL A 363 13.69 3.34 -4.48
N ASP A 364 12.46 3.14 -4.03
CA ASP A 364 12.09 3.23 -2.62
C ASP A 364 12.69 2.10 -1.77
N ILE A 365 12.93 0.92 -2.36
CA ILE A 365 13.54 -0.22 -1.65
C ILE A 365 14.96 0.12 -1.18
N TYR A 366 15.69 0.90 -1.97
CA TYR A 366 17.05 1.33 -1.62
C TYR A 366 17.06 2.24 -0.39
N ASN A 367 16.04 3.08 -0.18
CA ASN A 367 15.99 4.02 0.94
C ASN A 367 16.06 3.32 2.31
N ASP A 368 15.37 2.18 2.47
CA ASP A 368 15.41 1.39 3.70
C ASP A 368 16.80 0.79 3.93
N ALA A 369 17.42 0.22 2.88
CA ALA A 369 18.77 -0.33 2.96
C ALA A 369 19.82 0.75 3.28
N ILE A 370 19.77 1.93 2.61
CA ILE A 370 20.64 3.07 2.87
C ILE A 370 20.48 3.56 4.31
N SER A 371 19.23 3.70 4.78
CA SER A 371 18.93 4.15 6.14
C SER A 371 19.49 3.17 7.20
N SER A 372 19.31 1.87 6.98
CA SER A 372 19.85 0.82 7.85
C SER A 372 21.39 0.87 7.90
N ALA A 373 22.05 0.98 6.75
CA ALA A 373 23.51 1.07 6.67
C ALA A 373 24.05 2.33 7.40
N ARG A 374 23.42 3.50 7.17
CA ARG A 374 23.82 4.77 7.85
C ARG A 374 23.63 4.70 9.36
N LYS A 375 22.55 4.11 9.84
CA LYS A 375 22.28 3.91 11.27
C LYS A 375 23.38 3.10 11.96
N ARG A 376 23.95 2.14 11.25
CA ARG A 376 25.09 1.34 11.69
C ARG A 376 26.45 2.02 11.46
N LYS A 377 26.48 3.18 10.85
CA LYS A 377 27.68 3.90 10.43
C LYS A 377 28.50 3.14 9.35
N ASP A 378 27.84 2.21 8.64
CA ASP A 378 28.41 1.53 7.49
C ASP A 378 28.17 2.40 6.23
N TYR A 379 28.93 3.49 6.16
CA TYR A 379 28.76 4.49 5.10
C TYR A 379 29.20 3.97 3.73
N THR A 380 30.07 2.97 3.69
CA THR A 380 30.48 2.30 2.44
C THR A 380 29.31 1.57 1.82
N LEU A 381 28.61 0.78 2.63
CA LEU A 381 27.42 0.07 2.17
C LEU A 381 26.29 1.04 1.82
N ALA A 382 26.11 2.10 2.62
CA ALA A 382 25.16 3.16 2.32
C ALA A 382 25.47 3.83 0.97
N ALA A 383 26.72 4.20 0.73
CA ALA A 383 27.16 4.79 -0.53
C ALA A 383 26.97 3.83 -1.72
N SER A 384 27.19 2.52 -1.55
CA SER A 384 26.98 1.52 -2.59
C SER A 384 25.51 1.47 -3.01
N TYR A 385 24.57 1.35 -2.06
CA TYR A 385 23.15 1.36 -2.36
C TYR A 385 22.69 2.69 -2.98
N LEU A 386 23.15 3.83 -2.44
CA LEU A 386 22.77 5.14 -2.96
C LEU A 386 23.30 5.38 -4.38
N ASN A 387 24.54 4.98 -4.67
CA ASN A 387 25.08 5.07 -6.01
C ASN A 387 24.26 4.25 -7.01
N THR A 388 23.92 3.01 -6.66
CA THR A 388 23.05 2.16 -7.51
C THR A 388 21.66 2.77 -7.69
N GLN A 389 21.08 3.36 -6.64
CA GLN A 389 19.82 4.09 -6.73
C GLN A 389 19.88 5.28 -7.70
N ILE A 390 20.96 6.08 -7.61
CA ILE A 390 21.19 7.22 -8.52
C ILE A 390 21.30 6.74 -9.97
N GLU A 391 22.08 5.69 -10.22
CA GLU A 391 22.22 5.09 -11.55
C GLU A 391 20.86 4.63 -12.12
N LYS A 392 20.01 4.01 -11.30
CA LYS A 392 18.67 3.59 -11.70
C LYS A 392 17.71 4.76 -11.91
N LYS A 393 17.75 5.79 -11.06
CA LYS A 393 17.00 7.04 -11.28
C LYS A 393 17.44 7.71 -12.60
N ALA A 394 18.73 7.76 -12.87
CA ALA A 394 19.25 8.34 -14.09
C ALA A 394 18.87 7.52 -15.35
N GLU A 395 18.87 6.20 -15.26
CA GLU A 395 18.40 5.33 -16.35
C GLU A 395 16.92 5.60 -16.68
N LEU A 396 16.06 5.62 -15.66
CA LEU A 396 14.63 5.90 -15.79
C LEU A 396 14.36 7.35 -16.21
N GLY A 397 15.10 8.30 -15.67
CA GLY A 397 14.97 9.71 -16.00
C GLY A 397 15.32 10.00 -17.46
N ARG A 398 16.47 9.50 -17.94
CA ARG A 398 16.90 9.67 -19.35
C ARG A 398 16.01 8.96 -20.36
N ALA A 399 15.29 7.90 -19.95
CA ALA A 399 14.29 7.25 -20.80
C ALA A 399 13.08 8.16 -21.08
N ASN A 400 12.80 9.13 -20.20
CA ASN A 400 11.66 10.04 -20.30
C ASN A 400 12.09 11.48 -20.68
N ASP A 401 13.30 11.89 -20.34
CA ASP A 401 13.88 13.21 -20.58
C ASP A 401 15.37 13.07 -20.94
N PRO A 402 15.77 13.33 -22.20
CA PRO A 402 17.17 13.26 -22.61
C PRO A 402 18.10 14.21 -21.84
N ASP A 403 17.57 15.32 -21.31
CA ASP A 403 18.30 16.32 -20.55
C ASP A 403 18.29 16.07 -19.03
N TYR A 404 17.83 14.88 -18.62
CA TYR A 404 17.79 14.49 -17.21
C TYR A 404 19.16 14.64 -16.55
N ALA A 405 19.18 15.32 -15.41
CA ALA A 405 20.35 15.50 -14.56
C ALA A 405 20.08 14.92 -13.17
N ASP A 406 21.09 14.25 -12.59
CA ASP A 406 20.99 13.68 -11.25
C ASP A 406 20.58 14.71 -10.21
N ASP A 407 19.80 14.30 -9.20
CA ASP A 407 19.33 15.19 -8.15
C ASP A 407 20.52 15.71 -7.30
N ILE A 408 20.53 17.01 -7.07
CA ILE A 408 21.53 17.67 -6.21
C ILE A 408 21.52 17.11 -4.79
N VAL A 409 20.35 16.73 -4.26
CA VAL A 409 20.22 16.12 -2.95
C VAL A 409 20.90 14.76 -2.92
N ASP A 410 20.69 13.94 -3.95
CA ASP A 410 21.33 12.63 -4.07
C ASP A 410 22.86 12.75 -4.20
N ILE A 411 23.35 13.69 -5.03
CA ILE A 411 24.79 13.98 -5.18
C ILE A 411 25.41 14.40 -3.83
N THR A 412 24.72 15.29 -3.11
CA THR A 412 25.19 15.77 -1.80
C THR A 412 25.23 14.64 -0.78
N ALA A 413 24.20 13.79 -0.77
CA ALA A 413 24.10 12.65 0.14
C ALA A 413 25.18 11.59 -0.16
N LEU A 414 25.44 11.29 -1.43
CA LEU A 414 26.48 10.35 -1.84
C LEU A 414 27.88 10.87 -1.49
N GLY A 415 28.15 12.16 -1.73
CA GLY A 415 29.39 12.82 -1.31
C GLY A 415 29.59 12.73 0.21
N TYR A 416 28.54 12.94 1.00
CA TYR A 416 28.56 12.79 2.45
C TYR A 416 28.87 11.34 2.89
N ASP A 417 28.25 10.35 2.26
CA ASP A 417 28.49 8.94 2.60
C ASP A 417 29.94 8.55 2.26
N TYR A 418 30.48 8.96 1.11
CA TYR A 418 31.89 8.74 0.77
C TYR A 418 32.83 9.45 1.73
N TYR A 419 32.57 10.71 2.09
CA TYR A 419 33.36 11.42 3.10
C TYR A 419 33.32 10.69 4.45
N SER A 420 32.15 10.26 4.88
CA SER A 420 31.95 9.56 6.15
C SER A 420 32.62 8.17 6.15
N ALA A 421 32.56 7.44 5.02
CA ALA A 421 33.27 6.17 4.85
C ALA A 421 34.79 6.34 5.01
N GLY A 422 35.36 7.33 4.32
CA GLY A 422 36.80 7.59 4.38
C GLY A 422 37.26 8.14 5.74
N SER A 423 36.52 9.11 6.31
CA SER A 423 36.93 9.79 7.55
C SER A 423 36.69 9.00 8.83
N SER A 424 35.82 7.98 8.81
CA SER A 424 35.46 7.21 10.00
C SER A 424 36.13 5.85 10.13
N ILE A 425 36.69 5.30 9.06
CA ILE A 425 37.23 3.93 9.04
C ILE A 425 38.37 3.74 10.06
N SER A 426 39.20 4.75 10.25
CA SER A 426 40.29 4.72 11.23
C SER A 426 39.80 4.65 12.68
N LYS A 427 38.53 5.06 12.92
CA LYS A 427 37.86 5.00 14.22
C LYS A 427 37.01 3.72 14.38
N ALA A 428 37.00 2.85 13.38
CA ALA A 428 36.22 1.61 13.36
C ALA A 428 37.10 0.41 12.98
N PRO A 429 38.08 0.03 13.84
CA PRO A 429 39.07 -1.00 13.51
C PRO A 429 38.46 -2.37 13.25
N GLU A 430 37.30 -2.68 13.87
CA GLU A 430 36.59 -3.94 13.65
C GLU A 430 35.99 -3.98 12.22
N LEU A 431 35.44 -2.87 11.77
CA LEU A 431 34.90 -2.73 10.41
C LEU A 431 36.04 -2.77 9.37
N ALA A 432 37.16 -2.09 9.63
CA ALA A 432 38.33 -2.16 8.79
C ALA A 432 38.88 -3.60 8.65
N ALA A 433 38.93 -4.34 9.75
CA ALA A 433 39.34 -5.74 9.75
C ALA A 433 38.34 -6.67 9.03
N GLU A 434 37.06 -6.35 9.05
CA GLU A 434 36.03 -7.07 8.27
C GLU A 434 36.23 -6.82 6.77
N TYR A 435 36.33 -5.56 6.35
CA TYR A 435 36.54 -5.19 4.95
C TYR A 435 37.87 -5.68 4.37
N MET A 436 38.93 -5.75 5.18
CA MET A 436 40.21 -6.30 4.77
C MET A 436 40.15 -7.78 4.39
N LYS A 437 39.13 -8.53 4.85
CA LYS A 437 38.90 -9.94 4.46
C LYS A 437 38.15 -10.08 3.14
N ASP A 438 37.56 -9.00 2.66
CA ASP A 438 36.81 -9.00 1.40
C ASP A 438 37.76 -8.76 0.23
N LYS A 439 38.01 -9.84 -0.53
CA LYS A 439 38.90 -9.79 -1.70
C LYS A 439 38.44 -8.75 -2.73
N SER A 440 37.13 -8.53 -2.87
CA SER A 440 36.59 -7.56 -3.85
C SER A 440 36.98 -6.14 -3.50
N ILE A 441 37.04 -5.79 -2.21
CA ILE A 441 37.49 -4.47 -1.73
C ILE A 441 38.99 -4.32 -1.95
N ILE A 442 39.79 -5.35 -1.69
CA ILE A 442 41.22 -5.33 -1.95
C ILE A 442 41.52 -5.12 -3.44
N ASP A 443 40.85 -5.89 -4.29
CA ASP A 443 41.00 -5.77 -5.75
C ASP A 443 40.57 -4.39 -6.24
N MET A 444 39.47 -3.83 -5.71
CA MET A 444 39.01 -2.47 -6.01
C MET A 444 40.08 -1.39 -5.67
N LEU A 445 40.66 -1.46 -4.46
CA LEU A 445 41.68 -0.51 -4.04
C LEU A 445 42.95 -0.62 -4.89
N ALA A 446 43.42 -1.83 -5.17
CA ALA A 446 44.57 -2.08 -6.01
C ALA A 446 44.35 -1.68 -7.48
N MET A 447 43.13 -1.76 -7.99
CA MET A 447 42.77 -1.25 -9.32
C MET A 447 42.71 0.28 -9.36
N ALA A 448 42.24 0.90 -8.30
CA ALA A 448 42.13 2.37 -8.21
C ALA A 448 43.51 3.04 -8.08
N ASP A 449 44.42 2.40 -7.35
CA ASP A 449 45.81 2.83 -7.23
C ASP A 449 46.77 1.65 -7.43
N PRO A 450 47.34 1.51 -8.65
CA PRO A 450 48.28 0.44 -8.98
C PRO A 450 49.58 0.43 -8.17
N SER A 451 49.89 1.50 -7.41
CA SER A 451 51.03 1.54 -6.49
C SER A 451 50.80 0.73 -5.20
N LEU A 452 49.52 0.38 -4.90
CA LEU A 452 49.16 -0.39 -3.71
C LEU A 452 49.45 -1.88 -3.89
N SER A 453 50.09 -2.47 -2.88
CA SER A 453 50.35 -3.92 -2.85
C SER A 453 49.10 -4.67 -2.31
N ALA A 454 48.45 -5.50 -3.13
CA ALA A 454 47.34 -6.32 -2.72
C ALA A 454 47.70 -7.25 -1.53
N ALA A 455 48.94 -7.74 -1.48
CA ALA A 455 49.40 -8.56 -0.36
C ALA A 455 49.49 -7.77 0.95
N GLN A 456 49.91 -6.51 0.89
CA GLN A 456 49.97 -5.64 2.06
C GLN A 456 48.54 -5.19 2.47
N LEU A 457 47.67 -4.91 1.52
CA LEU A 457 46.26 -4.62 1.79
C LEU A 457 45.58 -5.79 2.54
N ALA A 458 45.89 -7.04 2.19
CA ALA A 458 45.33 -8.23 2.81
C ALA A 458 45.91 -8.58 4.17
N SER A 459 47.08 -8.05 4.55
CA SER A 459 47.84 -8.49 5.73
C SER A 459 48.12 -7.36 6.75
N ASN A 460 47.98 -6.11 6.37
CA ASN A 460 48.31 -4.97 7.23
C ASN A 460 47.09 -4.01 7.34
N VAL A 461 46.44 -4.04 8.50
CA VAL A 461 45.23 -3.27 8.75
C VAL A 461 45.45 -1.76 8.69
N GLU A 462 46.60 -1.28 9.10
CA GLU A 462 46.93 0.17 9.03
C GLU A 462 47.08 0.61 7.58
N TYR A 463 47.86 -0.16 6.79
CA TYR A 463 48.04 0.08 5.36
C TYR A 463 46.71 0.03 4.60
N PHE A 464 45.89 -0.97 4.89
CA PHE A 464 44.54 -1.09 4.35
C PHE A 464 43.66 0.12 4.72
N THR A 465 43.62 0.48 6.01
CA THR A 465 42.82 1.58 6.51
C THR A 465 43.17 2.91 5.83
N LYS A 466 44.47 3.15 5.64
CA LYS A 466 44.95 4.37 4.95
C LYS A 466 44.54 4.39 3.47
N ALA A 467 44.74 3.29 2.76
CA ALA A 467 44.39 3.19 1.34
C ALA A 467 42.87 3.31 1.15
N TYR A 468 42.09 2.64 1.99
CA TYR A 468 40.63 2.68 1.98
C TYR A 468 40.08 4.08 2.29
N SER A 469 40.63 4.74 3.33
CA SER A 469 40.30 6.12 3.67
C SER A 469 40.50 7.05 2.49
N LEU A 470 41.71 7.02 1.91
CA LEU A 470 42.07 7.87 0.79
C LEU A 470 41.18 7.66 -0.43
N TYR A 471 40.86 6.39 -0.77
CA TYR A 471 39.99 6.06 -1.88
C TYR A 471 38.61 6.71 -1.76
N TYR A 472 37.96 6.57 -0.59
CA TYR A 472 36.62 7.13 -0.38
C TYR A 472 36.63 8.66 -0.24
N LEU A 473 37.67 9.24 0.37
CA LEU A 473 37.84 10.69 0.41
C LEU A 473 38.04 11.30 -0.99
N GLN A 474 38.76 10.64 -1.88
CA GLN A 474 38.89 11.08 -3.27
C GLN A 474 37.57 11.01 -4.03
N LYS A 475 36.75 9.97 -3.79
CA LYS A 475 35.41 9.91 -4.35
C LYS A 475 34.50 11.04 -3.83
N ALA A 476 34.56 11.32 -2.52
CA ALA A 476 33.84 12.44 -1.92
C ALA A 476 34.25 13.77 -2.54
N ASP A 477 35.55 13.95 -2.73
CA ASP A 477 36.14 15.15 -3.31
C ASP A 477 35.56 15.43 -4.71
N GLY A 478 35.49 14.42 -5.57
CA GLY A 478 34.90 14.52 -6.90
C GLY A 478 33.37 14.78 -6.87
N MET A 479 32.66 14.22 -5.91
CA MET A 479 31.23 14.50 -5.76
C MET A 479 30.97 15.95 -5.36
N PHE A 480 31.78 16.50 -4.45
CA PHE A 480 31.67 17.92 -4.08
C PHE A 480 32.11 18.88 -5.17
N ASP A 481 33.07 18.51 -6.03
CA ASP A 481 33.35 19.26 -7.26
C ASP A 481 32.11 19.31 -8.18
N THR A 482 31.45 18.19 -8.37
CA THR A 482 30.22 18.11 -9.16
C THR A 482 29.10 18.97 -8.56
N LEU A 483 28.94 18.95 -7.23
CA LEU A 483 27.95 19.77 -6.52
C LEU A 483 28.26 21.28 -6.69
N ILE A 484 29.53 21.69 -6.49
CA ILE A 484 29.96 23.08 -6.62
C ILE A 484 29.84 23.58 -8.07
N ALA A 485 30.13 22.73 -9.06
CA ALA A 485 29.97 23.09 -10.46
C ALA A 485 28.49 23.38 -10.81
N ARG A 486 27.54 22.65 -10.22
CA ARG A 486 26.11 22.87 -10.43
C ARG A 486 25.52 23.99 -9.57
N VAL A 487 26.01 24.16 -8.35
CA VAL A 487 25.54 25.15 -7.39
C VAL A 487 26.76 25.87 -6.77
N PRO A 488 27.36 26.85 -7.48
CA PRO A 488 28.58 27.52 -7.04
C PRO A 488 28.48 28.27 -5.70
N ASP A 489 27.27 28.62 -5.28
CA ASP A 489 26.99 29.27 -4.00
C ASP A 489 26.43 28.30 -2.94
N SER A 490 26.68 26.99 -3.10
CA SER A 490 26.36 25.99 -2.07
C SER A 490 27.40 26.02 -0.96
N TYR A 491 27.08 26.66 0.18
CA TYR A 491 27.99 26.60 1.33
C TYR A 491 28.21 25.16 1.82
N THR A 492 27.21 24.27 1.67
CA THR A 492 27.33 22.85 1.99
C THR A 492 28.36 22.16 1.11
N GLY A 493 28.33 22.39 -0.21
CA GLY A 493 29.31 21.86 -1.15
C GLY A 493 30.74 22.30 -0.80
N HIS A 494 30.93 23.58 -0.60
CA HIS A 494 32.26 24.14 -0.23
C HIS A 494 32.70 23.65 1.16
N ARG A 495 31.81 23.58 2.15
CA ARG A 495 32.14 23.07 3.48
C ARG A 495 32.67 21.64 3.42
N TYR A 496 31.91 20.74 2.78
CA TYR A 496 32.32 19.33 2.71
C TYR A 496 33.54 19.13 1.82
N LYS A 497 33.72 19.93 0.78
CA LYS A 497 34.97 19.95 -0.02
C LYS A 497 36.15 20.32 0.87
N ALA A 498 36.02 21.36 1.70
CA ALA A 498 37.07 21.77 2.64
C ALA A 498 37.40 20.68 3.65
N LEU A 499 36.37 20.06 4.26
CA LEU A 499 36.54 18.94 5.19
C LEU A 499 37.23 17.74 4.54
N THR A 500 36.86 17.42 3.29
CA THR A 500 37.45 16.33 2.51
C THR A 500 38.90 16.59 2.19
N GLN A 501 39.24 17.79 1.71
CA GLN A 501 40.63 18.19 1.41
C GLN A 501 41.52 18.14 2.67
N HIS A 502 41.02 18.62 3.80
CA HIS A 502 41.72 18.51 5.09
C HIS A 502 41.86 17.07 5.58
N ALA A 503 40.86 16.20 5.32
CA ALA A 503 40.96 14.77 5.67
C ALA A 503 41.93 13.98 4.75
N ILE A 504 42.06 14.38 3.49
CA ILE A 504 43.06 13.80 2.56
C ILE A 504 44.48 14.19 2.98
N ASN A 505 44.67 15.44 3.38
CA ASN A 505 45.95 15.97 3.84
C ASN A 505 45.69 16.97 4.97
N ASP A 506 46.09 16.61 6.19
CA ASP A 506 45.92 17.41 7.41
C ASP A 506 46.93 18.52 7.59
N ASP A 507 47.90 18.66 6.67
CA ASP A 507 48.84 19.77 6.66
C ASP A 507 48.12 21.08 6.30
N THR A 508 47.76 21.82 7.35
CA THR A 508 47.07 23.11 7.20
C THR A 508 47.93 24.15 6.46
N GLU A 509 49.25 24.04 6.52
CA GLU A 509 50.14 24.98 5.81
C GLU A 509 49.99 24.87 4.30
N LEU A 510 49.64 23.71 3.75
CA LEU A 510 49.38 23.57 2.30
C LEU A 510 48.14 24.34 1.87
N GLY A 511 47.22 24.62 2.78
CA GLY A 511 46.05 25.44 2.54
C GLY A 511 45.03 24.87 1.56
N LEU A 512 44.98 23.55 1.38
CA LEU A 512 44.06 22.91 0.42
C LEU A 512 42.59 23.23 0.71
N ALA A 513 42.18 23.26 1.98
CA ALA A 513 40.82 23.58 2.39
C ALA A 513 40.51 25.10 2.41
N LYS A 514 41.54 25.96 2.40
CA LYS A 514 41.40 27.42 2.52
C LYS A 514 40.40 28.04 1.54
N PRO A 515 40.52 27.84 0.21
CA PRO A 515 39.65 28.53 -0.75
C PRO A 515 38.16 28.17 -0.55
N HIS A 516 37.89 26.98 -0.07
CA HIS A 516 36.53 26.52 0.18
C HIS A 516 35.99 27.10 1.48
N TYR A 517 36.77 27.16 2.57
CA TYR A 517 36.34 27.83 3.80
C TYR A 517 36.18 29.34 3.63
N GLU A 518 37.01 30.01 2.82
CA GLU A 518 36.80 31.42 2.43
C GLU A 518 35.47 31.60 1.70
N LYS A 519 35.13 30.68 0.77
CA LYS A 519 33.85 30.74 0.07
C LYS A 519 32.65 30.48 1.00
N VAL A 520 32.75 29.54 1.96
CA VAL A 520 31.76 29.33 3.02
C VAL A 520 31.52 30.62 3.81
N ALA A 521 32.58 31.28 4.24
CA ALA A 521 32.48 32.54 4.96
C ALA A 521 31.75 33.61 4.13
N VAL A 522 32.20 33.86 2.88
CA VAL A 522 31.56 34.83 1.97
C VAL A 522 30.09 34.54 1.72
N ILE A 523 29.70 33.29 1.61
CA ILE A 523 28.27 32.92 1.38
C ILE A 523 27.44 33.18 2.64
N LEU A 524 27.90 32.73 3.80
CA LEU A 524 27.14 32.82 5.03
C LEU A 524 27.12 34.21 5.65
N GLU A 525 28.16 35.04 5.42
CA GLU A 525 28.19 36.46 5.83
C GLU A 525 27.14 37.31 5.13
N LYS A 526 26.56 36.86 4.02
CA LYS A 526 25.46 37.54 3.30
C LYS A 526 24.08 37.18 3.83
N VAL A 527 24.00 36.28 4.79
CA VAL A 527 22.72 35.84 5.35
C VAL A 527 22.35 36.74 6.52
N ASP A 528 21.24 37.47 6.40
CA ASP A 528 20.81 38.46 7.37
C ASP A 528 20.57 37.85 8.77
N GLU A 529 20.04 36.65 8.84
CA GLU A 529 19.75 35.94 10.08
C GLU A 529 20.28 34.50 10.08
N LEU A 530 21.37 34.27 10.79
CA LEU A 530 22.07 33.00 10.84
C LEU A 530 21.33 32.00 11.77
N THR A 531 21.03 30.83 11.25
CA THR A 531 20.58 29.69 12.06
C THR A 531 21.71 29.20 12.98
N ALA A 532 21.38 28.41 14.02
CA ALA A 532 22.38 27.78 14.87
C ALA A 532 23.35 26.89 14.07
N THR A 533 22.89 26.22 13.01
CA THR A 533 23.73 25.44 12.10
C THR A 533 24.70 26.33 11.32
N ASN A 534 24.23 27.44 10.73
CA ASN A 534 25.06 28.34 9.96
C ASN A 534 26.14 29.01 10.83
N ARG A 535 25.80 29.39 12.08
CA ARG A 535 26.77 29.90 13.05
C ARG A 535 27.89 28.90 13.35
N ARG A 536 27.53 27.62 13.53
CA ARG A 536 28.52 26.55 13.76
C ARG A 536 29.40 26.33 12.55
N VAL A 537 28.86 26.40 11.33
CA VAL A 537 29.63 26.25 10.09
C VAL A 537 30.57 27.43 9.88
N LEU A 538 30.12 28.66 10.15
CA LEU A 538 31.00 29.86 10.12
C LEU A 538 32.13 29.77 11.15
N LEU A 539 31.82 29.33 12.37
CA LEU A 539 32.83 29.14 13.41
C LEU A 539 33.88 28.11 13.01
N GLU A 540 33.46 27.00 12.35
CA GLU A 540 34.37 26.00 11.77
C GLU A 540 35.28 26.64 10.73
N ALA A 541 34.73 27.42 9.78
CA ALA A 541 35.48 28.07 8.73
C ALA A 541 36.47 29.11 9.30
N TYR A 542 36.04 29.96 10.22
CA TYR A 542 36.90 30.98 10.82
C TYR A 542 38.00 30.38 11.68
N ASN A 543 37.75 29.31 12.43
CA ASN A 543 38.79 28.60 13.17
C ASN A 543 39.88 28.06 12.24
N TYR A 544 39.50 27.41 11.11
CA TYR A 544 40.45 26.91 10.15
C TYR A 544 41.27 28.06 9.53
N LEU A 545 40.61 29.12 9.05
CA LEU A 545 41.26 30.27 8.41
C LEU A 545 42.16 31.01 9.39
N GLY A 546 41.73 31.25 10.61
CA GLY A 546 42.54 31.86 11.67
C GLY A 546 43.81 31.07 11.97
N TYR A 547 43.71 29.73 12.05
CA TYR A 547 44.83 28.83 12.24
C TYR A 547 45.77 28.82 11.00
N TYR A 548 45.22 28.73 9.80
CA TYR A 548 45.98 28.79 8.55
C TYR A 548 46.83 30.04 8.45
N PHE A 549 46.25 31.23 8.66
CA PHE A 549 46.98 32.50 8.58
C PHE A 549 48.00 32.68 9.72
N TYR A 550 47.71 32.13 10.91
CA TYR A 550 48.66 32.05 12.00
C TYR A 550 49.92 31.26 11.59
N MET A 551 49.77 30.08 11.00
CA MET A 551 50.88 29.25 10.51
C MET A 551 51.67 29.95 9.39
N LYS A 552 51.00 30.76 8.58
CA LYS A 552 51.63 31.56 7.52
C LYS A 552 52.27 32.87 8.02
N ASN A 553 52.28 33.16 9.30
CA ASN A 553 52.74 34.42 9.90
C ASN A 553 52.03 35.66 9.32
N ASP A 554 50.83 35.54 8.80
CA ASP A 554 50.00 36.65 8.33
C ASP A 554 49.20 37.23 9.51
N LYS A 555 49.77 38.23 10.15
CA LYS A 555 49.23 38.84 11.39
C LYS A 555 47.85 39.47 11.17
N ASP A 556 47.67 40.17 10.07
CA ASP A 556 46.42 40.90 9.80
C ASP A 556 45.25 39.96 9.63
N ASN A 557 45.40 38.93 8.81
CA ASN A 557 44.35 37.91 8.62
C ASN A 557 44.18 37.00 9.84
N THR A 558 45.23 36.72 10.60
CA THR A 558 45.14 36.02 11.87
C THR A 558 44.22 36.76 12.84
N ILE A 559 44.48 38.08 13.03
CA ILE A 559 43.66 38.93 13.89
C ILE A 559 42.21 39.01 13.39
N LEU A 560 42.02 39.15 12.07
CA LEU A 560 40.71 39.23 11.45
C LEU A 560 39.86 37.99 11.75
N TYR A 561 40.37 36.81 11.44
CA TYR A 561 39.55 35.58 11.55
C TYR A 561 39.37 35.12 13.00
N TRP A 562 40.38 35.23 13.88
CA TRP A 562 40.22 34.97 15.30
C TRP A 562 39.31 35.99 15.99
N GLY A 563 39.27 37.25 15.50
CA GLY A 563 38.30 38.26 15.92
C GLY A 563 36.88 37.83 15.59
N LYS A 564 36.61 37.36 14.36
CA LYS A 564 35.31 36.83 13.92
C LYS A 564 34.89 35.56 14.70
N VAL A 565 35.87 34.73 15.13
CA VAL A 565 35.57 33.61 16.04
C VAL A 565 34.99 34.12 17.36
N LEU A 566 35.59 35.19 17.98
CA LEU A 566 35.09 35.75 19.23
C LEU A 566 33.74 36.48 19.09
N GLU A 567 33.40 36.98 17.90
CA GLU A 567 32.07 37.55 17.64
C GLU A 567 30.97 36.49 17.74
N ILE A 568 31.25 35.24 17.32
CA ILE A 568 30.30 34.11 17.38
C ILE A 568 30.37 33.38 18.73
N ASP A 569 31.60 33.15 19.21
CA ASP A 569 31.90 32.44 20.48
C ASP A 569 32.84 33.27 21.36
N PRO A 570 32.32 34.22 22.16
CA PRO A 570 33.10 35.07 23.01
C PRO A 570 33.96 34.36 24.08
N GLN A 571 33.70 33.07 24.31
CA GLN A 571 34.44 32.26 25.28
C GLN A 571 35.50 31.35 24.64
N ASN A 572 35.73 31.45 23.32
CA ASN A 572 36.69 30.61 22.62
C ASN A 572 38.11 30.81 23.19
N ALA A 573 38.63 29.77 23.86
CA ALA A 573 39.92 29.84 24.53
C ALA A 573 41.10 30.01 23.56
N ASN A 574 41.04 29.33 22.38
CA ASN A 574 42.09 29.38 21.37
C ASN A 574 42.16 30.77 20.75
N ALA A 575 41.01 31.36 20.42
CA ALA A 575 40.96 32.71 19.85
C ALA A 575 41.53 33.76 20.81
N LYS A 576 41.18 33.68 22.12
CA LYS A 576 41.75 34.57 23.15
C LYS A 576 43.26 34.42 23.23
N LEU A 577 43.75 33.17 23.31
CA LEU A 577 45.18 32.88 23.45
C LEU A 577 45.99 33.45 22.25
N VAL A 578 45.55 33.21 21.03
CA VAL A 578 46.24 33.66 19.81
C VAL A 578 46.21 35.17 19.70
N LEU A 579 45.05 35.82 19.95
CA LEU A 579 44.95 37.27 19.85
C LEU A 579 45.77 37.99 20.94
N ASP A 580 45.90 37.42 22.14
CA ASP A 580 46.74 37.98 23.21
C ASP A 580 48.23 37.78 22.88
N ALA A 581 48.64 36.67 22.28
CA ALA A 581 50.01 36.48 21.77
C ALA A 581 50.34 37.50 20.69
N MET A 582 49.47 37.74 19.71
CA MET A 582 49.66 38.72 18.64
C MET A 582 49.83 40.17 19.17
N LYS A 583 49.11 40.53 20.23
CA LYS A 583 49.24 41.84 20.91
C LYS A 583 50.58 42.01 21.61
N ASN A 584 51.14 40.95 22.17
CA ASN A 584 52.39 40.99 22.93
C ASN A 584 53.65 40.97 22.05
N GLU A 585 53.59 40.39 20.85
CA GLU A 585 54.68 40.46 19.85
C GLU A 585 54.89 41.85 19.19
N GLY A 586 53.91 42.75 19.40
CA GLY A 586 54.00 44.16 18.96
C GLY A 586 54.56 45.14 20.00
N LYS A 587 54.92 44.66 21.17
CA LYS A 587 55.56 45.42 22.25
C LYS A 587 57.06 45.05 22.30
#